data_7f2894ee001763e47f3d655cfe3d2fdc
#
_entry.id   7f2894ee001763e47f3d655cfe3d2fdc
#
_cell.length_a   1.000
_cell.length_b   1.000
_cell.length_c   1.000
_cell.angle_alpha   90.00
_cell.angle_beta   90.00
_cell.angle_gamma   90.00
#
_symmetry.space_group_name_H-M   'P 1'
#
loop_
_entity.id
_entity.type
_entity.pdbx_description
1 polymer ?
#
loop_
_entity_poly.entity_id
_entity_poly.type
_entity_poly.pdbx_seq_one_letter_code
_entity_poly.pdbx_strand_id
1 'polypeptide(L)'
;MVLRIEDLDRERSKSCFVDAVQRDFVRLGLTWDAGPFFQHDRDEAYRAALQSLEKRGLVYPCYCTRADLHAASAPPRRQKPVHPGPCRRPTDA
;
A
#
# COMPACT_ATOMS: atom_id res chain seq x y z
N MET A 1 2.88 8.89 -21.27
CA MET A 1 3.22 8.18 -20.01
C MET A 1 2.67 8.99 -18.83
N VAL A 2 2.17 8.33 -17.80
CA VAL A 2 1.66 8.97 -16.57
C VAL A 2 2.65 8.72 -15.44
N LEU A 3 3.01 9.75 -14.68
CA LEU A 3 3.85 9.62 -13.50
C LEU A 3 2.99 9.65 -12.24
N ARG A 4 3.12 8.61 -11.41
CA ARG A 4 2.52 8.53 -10.09
C ARG A 4 3.59 8.28 -9.05
N ILE A 5 3.54 9.05 -7.98
CA ILE A 5 4.43 8.92 -6.81
C ILE A 5 3.68 8.18 -5.71
N GLU A 6 4.19 7.03 -5.33
CA GLU A 6 3.62 6.19 -4.27
C GLU A 6 4.30 6.53 -2.93
N ASP A 7 3.74 7.48 -2.22
CA ASP A 7 4.32 8.12 -1.05
C ASP A 7 3.48 7.93 0.23
N LEU A 8 2.80 6.80 0.38
CA LEU A 8 2.04 6.49 1.60
C LEU A 8 2.93 6.33 2.82
N ASP A 9 4.14 5.80 2.65
CA ASP A 9 5.14 5.71 3.71
C ASP A 9 5.88 7.05 3.84
N ARG A 10 5.31 7.94 4.65
CA ARG A 10 5.80 9.31 4.83
C ARG A 10 7.23 9.40 5.37
N GLU A 11 7.63 8.46 6.19
CA GLU A 11 8.98 8.44 6.78
C GLU A 11 10.06 8.17 5.74
N ARG A 12 9.76 7.31 4.77
CA ARG A 12 10.68 6.92 3.71
C ARG A 12 10.56 7.76 2.43
N SER A 13 9.39 8.34 2.19
CA SER A 13 9.07 9.09 0.97
C SER A 13 9.30 10.58 1.15
N LYS A 14 10.55 10.97 1.37
CA LYS A 14 10.93 12.38 1.53
C LYS A 14 10.86 13.14 0.21
N SER A 15 10.50 14.42 0.25
CA SER A 15 10.40 15.28 -0.93
C SER A 15 11.70 15.34 -1.75
N CYS A 16 12.86 15.35 -1.09
CA CYS A 16 14.15 15.35 -1.77
C CYS A 16 14.38 14.11 -2.65
N PHE A 17 13.83 12.95 -2.27
CA PHE A 17 13.91 11.73 -3.08
C PHE A 17 12.97 11.79 -4.28
N VAL A 18 11.78 12.37 -4.10
CA VAL A 18 10.83 12.61 -5.18
C VAL A 18 11.43 13.51 -6.24
N ASP A 19 12.06 14.61 -5.83
CA ASP A 19 12.74 15.54 -6.73
C ASP A 19 13.93 14.87 -7.43
N ALA A 20 14.69 14.04 -6.72
CA ALA A 20 15.81 13.31 -7.29
C ALA A 20 15.35 12.32 -8.38
N VAL A 21 14.32 11.54 -8.12
CA VAL A 21 13.77 10.58 -9.10
C VAL A 21 13.28 11.30 -10.36
N GLN A 22 12.58 12.42 -10.22
CA GLN A 22 12.10 13.18 -11.37
C GLN A 22 13.27 13.74 -12.21
N ARG A 23 14.32 14.26 -11.57
CA ARG A 23 15.52 14.70 -12.28
C ARG A 23 16.22 13.56 -13.00
N ASP A 24 16.31 12.40 -12.39
CA ASP A 24 16.94 11.21 -12.99
C ASP A 24 16.15 10.72 -14.19
N PHE A 25 14.83 10.72 -14.12
CA PHE A 25 13.98 10.37 -15.26
C PHE A 25 14.20 11.32 -16.44
N VAL A 26 14.24 12.63 -16.18
CA VAL A 26 14.51 13.63 -17.23
C VAL A 26 15.89 13.43 -17.85
N ARG A 27 16.91 13.15 -17.04
CA ARG A 27 18.26 12.85 -17.52
C ARG A 27 18.32 11.59 -18.41
N LEU A 28 17.47 10.62 -18.14
CA LEU A 28 17.34 9.41 -18.94
C LEU A 28 16.45 9.60 -20.18
N GLY A 29 15.94 10.80 -20.42
CA GLY A 29 15.04 11.10 -21.53
C GLY A 29 13.61 10.60 -21.31
N LEU A 30 13.25 10.22 -20.08
CA LEU A 30 11.89 9.82 -19.72
C LEU A 30 11.07 11.05 -19.34
N THR A 31 9.98 11.25 -20.05
CA THR A 31 9.03 12.35 -19.80
C THR A 31 7.62 11.78 -19.60
N TRP A 32 6.74 12.59 -19.04
CA TRP A 32 5.36 12.19 -18.79
C TRP A 32 4.39 13.26 -19.30
N ASP A 33 3.23 12.79 -19.73
CA ASP A 33 2.18 13.64 -20.32
C ASP A 33 1.23 14.16 -19.22
N ALA A 34 1.14 13.43 -18.10
CA ALA A 34 0.33 13.80 -16.95
C ALA A 34 1.00 13.39 -15.63
N GLY A 35 0.81 14.23 -14.61
CA GLY A 35 1.44 14.05 -13.31
C GLY A 35 2.55 15.08 -13.06
N PRO A 36 3.33 14.91 -11.98
CA PRO A 36 3.25 13.80 -11.02
C PRO A 36 1.96 13.81 -10.19
N PHE A 37 1.34 12.65 -10.06
CA PHE A 37 0.23 12.41 -9.13
C PHE A 37 0.77 11.77 -7.85
N PHE A 38 0.42 12.32 -6.70
CA PHE A 38 0.85 11.80 -5.41
C PHE A 38 -0.22 10.93 -4.79
N GLN A 39 0.17 9.79 -4.27
CA GLN A 39 -0.78 8.85 -3.67
C GLN A 39 -1.44 9.44 -2.42
N HIS A 40 -0.71 10.23 -1.60
CA HIS A 40 -1.25 10.86 -0.40
C HIS A 40 -2.37 11.88 -0.70
N ASP A 41 -2.40 12.50 -1.86
CA ASP A 41 -3.47 13.44 -2.25
C ASP A 41 -4.82 12.73 -2.45
N ARG A 42 -4.83 11.40 -2.46
CA ARG A 42 -6.02 10.59 -2.66
C ARG A 42 -6.53 9.90 -1.39
N ASP A 43 -6.07 10.31 -0.24
CA ASP A 43 -6.45 9.72 1.04
C ASP A 43 -7.96 9.71 1.29
N GLU A 44 -8.66 10.79 0.92
CA GLU A 44 -10.12 10.83 1.04
C GLU A 44 -10.82 9.78 0.17
N ALA A 45 -10.36 9.60 -1.07
CA ALA A 45 -10.89 8.58 -1.97
C ALA A 45 -10.67 7.17 -1.41
N TYR A 46 -9.49 6.91 -0.84
CA TYR A 46 -9.19 5.63 -0.21
C TYR A 46 -10.03 5.37 1.03
N ARG A 47 -10.24 6.38 1.88
CA ARG A 47 -11.12 6.29 3.05
C ARG A 47 -12.56 6.01 2.66
N ALA A 48 -13.08 6.70 1.64
CA ALA A 48 -14.43 6.48 1.15
C ALA A 48 -14.60 5.06 0.60
N ALA A 49 -13.62 4.56 -0.15
CA ALA A 49 -13.62 3.18 -0.64
C ALA A 49 -13.60 2.16 0.50
N LEU A 50 -12.73 2.37 1.51
CA LEU A 50 -12.66 1.51 2.69
C LEU A 50 -13.99 1.48 3.45
N GLN A 51 -14.59 2.63 3.72
CA GLN A 51 -15.91 2.72 4.38
C GLN A 51 -17.00 1.98 3.61
N SER A 52 -16.98 2.07 2.27
CA SER A 52 -17.90 1.33 1.42
C SER A 52 -17.74 -0.19 1.58
N LEU A 53 -16.50 -0.66 1.65
CA LEU A 53 -16.20 -2.08 1.86
C LEU A 53 -16.59 -2.55 3.28
N GLU A 54 -16.36 -1.71 4.29
CA GLU A 54 -16.77 -1.99 5.68
C GLU A 54 -18.29 -2.15 5.79
N LYS A 55 -19.06 -1.23 5.20
CA LYS A 55 -20.53 -1.30 5.18
C LYS A 55 -21.05 -2.55 4.50
N ARG A 56 -20.30 -3.09 3.55
CA ARG A 56 -20.62 -4.34 2.85
C ARG A 56 -20.10 -5.60 3.57
N GLY A 57 -19.42 -5.45 4.70
CA GLY A 57 -18.84 -6.57 5.46
C GLY A 57 -17.70 -7.30 4.73
N LEU A 58 -17.02 -6.62 3.80
CA LEU A 58 -15.95 -7.22 2.98
C LEU A 58 -14.56 -7.02 3.58
N VAL A 59 -14.43 -6.27 4.65
CA VAL A 59 -13.19 -6.04 5.37
C VAL A 59 -13.37 -6.34 6.86
N TYR A 60 -12.28 -6.69 7.51
CA TYR A 60 -12.24 -6.96 8.94
C TYR A 60 -10.92 -6.46 9.53
N PRO A 61 -10.89 -6.07 10.82
CA PRO A 61 -9.66 -5.67 11.47
C PRO A 61 -8.72 -6.88 11.63
N CYS A 62 -7.44 -6.68 11.34
CA CYS A 62 -6.42 -7.69 11.49
C CYS A 62 -5.32 -7.18 12.44
N TYR A 63 -5.05 -7.93 13.48
CA TYR A 63 -4.04 -7.61 14.50
C TYR A 63 -2.79 -8.50 14.40
N CYS A 64 -2.68 -9.29 13.33
CA CYS A 64 -1.53 -10.15 13.12
C CYS A 64 -0.29 -9.32 12.77
N THR A 65 0.84 -9.66 13.40
CA THR A 65 2.16 -9.14 13.02
C THR A 65 2.69 -9.92 11.81
N ARG A 66 3.76 -9.42 11.20
CA ARG A 66 4.46 -10.16 10.14
C ARG A 66 4.99 -11.50 10.64
N ALA A 67 5.47 -11.54 11.89
CA ALA A 67 5.96 -12.77 12.52
C ALA A 67 4.84 -13.80 12.66
N ASP A 68 3.64 -13.38 13.07
CA ASP A 68 2.47 -14.26 13.17
C ASP A 68 2.08 -14.84 11.81
N LEU A 69 2.10 -14.03 10.77
CA LEU A 69 1.80 -14.47 9.40
C LEU A 69 2.84 -15.47 8.88
N HIS A 70 4.14 -15.25 9.17
CA HIS A 70 5.19 -16.17 8.80
C HIS A 70 5.13 -17.48 9.57
N ALA A 71 4.77 -17.45 10.84
CA ALA A 71 4.63 -18.65 11.67
C ALA A 71 3.43 -19.53 11.25
N ALA A 72 2.33 -18.87 10.84
CA ALA A 72 1.11 -19.57 10.44
C ALA A 72 1.15 -20.15 9.02
N SER A 73 1.92 -19.53 8.14
CA SER A 73 2.12 -19.98 6.77
C SER A 73 3.62 -20.03 6.49
N ALA A 74 4.24 -21.20 6.57
CA ALA A 74 5.61 -21.43 6.14
C ALA A 74 5.65 -21.58 4.60
N PRO A 75 5.62 -20.49 3.82
CA PRO A 75 5.62 -20.60 2.38
C PRO A 75 6.99 -21.07 1.90
N PRO A 76 7.07 -21.87 0.84
CA PRO A 76 8.33 -22.12 0.17
C PRO A 76 9.00 -20.80 -0.20
N ARG A 77 10.32 -20.77 -0.16
CA ARG A 77 11.14 -19.59 -0.51
C ARG A 77 10.59 -18.92 -1.79
N ARG A 78 10.14 -17.66 -1.71
CA ARG A 78 9.62 -16.78 -2.77
C ARG A 78 8.11 -16.58 -2.83
N GLN A 79 7.31 -17.20 -2.00
CA GLN A 79 5.87 -16.87 -1.93
C GLN A 79 5.59 -15.90 -0.78
N LYS A 80 4.69 -14.94 -1.02
CA LYS A 80 4.22 -14.06 0.05
C LYS A 80 3.37 -14.88 1.03
N PRO A 81 3.52 -14.66 2.34
CA PRO A 81 2.68 -15.35 3.31
C PRO A 81 1.21 -15.01 3.07
N VAL A 82 0.36 -16.02 3.10
CA VAL A 82 -1.10 -15.87 3.01
C VAL A 82 -1.65 -15.73 4.43
N HIS A 83 -2.54 -14.77 4.64
CA HIS A 83 -3.19 -14.58 5.94
C HIS A 83 -4.01 -15.84 6.31
N PRO A 84 -3.74 -16.48 7.46
CA PRO A 84 -4.41 -17.74 7.83
C PRO A 84 -5.88 -17.58 8.20
N GLY A 85 -6.39 -16.37 8.33
CA GLY A 85 -7.79 -16.05 8.55
C GLY A 85 -8.26 -15.99 9.99
N PRO A 86 -7.41 -16.01 11.07
CA PRO A 86 -7.91 -15.98 12.44
C PRO A 86 -8.68 -14.71 12.79
N CYS A 87 -8.34 -13.59 12.17
CA CYS A 87 -9.02 -12.31 12.37
C CYS A 87 -10.33 -12.19 11.58
N ARG A 88 -10.58 -13.07 10.63
CA ARG A 88 -11.76 -13.01 9.76
C ARG A 88 -13.06 -13.32 10.52
N ARG A 89 -12.97 -14.08 11.58
CA ARG A 89 -14.07 -14.39 12.51
C ARG A 89 -13.56 -14.07 13.91
N PRO A 90 -13.67 -12.82 14.37
CA PRO A 90 -13.41 -12.56 15.76
C PRO A 90 -14.38 -13.44 16.55
N THR A 91 -13.83 -14.36 17.33
CA THR A 91 -14.62 -14.98 18.38
C THR A 91 -15.09 -13.87 19.27
N ASP A 92 -16.37 -13.72 19.37
CA ASP A 92 -17.01 -12.76 20.26
C ASP A 92 -16.38 -12.89 21.65
N ALA A 93 -15.56 -11.91 21.99
CA ALA A 93 -15.07 -11.77 23.33
C ALA A 93 -15.97 -10.82 24.09
#